data_c26b5a7c95d1cd46d337f4e8356b848b
#
_entry.id   c26b5a7c95d1cd46d337f4e8356b848b
#
_cell.length_a   1.000
_cell.length_b   1.000
_cell.length_c   1.000
_cell.angle_alpha   90.00
_cell.angle_beta   90.00
_cell.angle_gamma   90.00
#
_symmetry.space_group_name_H-M   'P 1'
#
loop_
_entity.id
_entity.type
_entity.pdbx_description
1 polymer ?
#
loop_
_entity_poly.entity_id
_entity_poly.type
_entity_poly.pdbx_seq_one_letter_code
_entity_poly.pdbx_strand_id
1 'polypeptide(L)'
;KRAELQVSAELLKNINIPYQIDEGKSIFSIRASILIYFYLKALNNHLLSSDKLFGLMLSEPFKLDLEDYNKILHQQQLRKNDEPGDFISLMSTLSDWKNPQKIEEFLKTFEYLKEYSASNSLRNTVVEVINRTGLLTYFYKNRNNRSENLLGIKKVISEASDFQKLDLTRGLNNFVQYLDDCLNNDIDITLDKDTVVQNAVQLMTYHGSKGREFEYVYLPNLVASSWENFKMPGEYKLITDEVLEKDEAQLKKDSELLKLLFVGITRAKHSLFLSFSDNNNGKSQQI
;
A
#
# COMPACT_ATOMS: atom_id res chain seq x y z
N LYS A 1 -3.93 -11.57 12.53
CA LYS A 1 -3.92 -11.00 11.14
C LYS A 1 -4.46 -9.57 11.18
N ARG A 2 -4.27 -8.76 10.10
CA ARG A 2 -4.75 -7.36 10.06
C ARG A 2 -6.23 -7.21 10.38
N ALA A 3 -7.08 -8.09 9.85
CA ALA A 3 -8.51 -8.10 10.13
C ALA A 3 -8.82 -8.26 11.64
N GLU A 4 -8.05 -9.04 12.36
CA GLU A 4 -8.23 -9.27 13.80
C GLU A 4 -7.87 -8.02 14.62
N LEU A 5 -6.83 -7.28 14.20
CA LEU A 5 -6.47 -6.00 14.84
C LEU A 5 -7.57 -4.95 14.66
N GLN A 6 -8.23 -4.91 13.50
CA GLN A 6 -9.34 -4.00 13.26
C GLN A 6 -10.55 -4.34 14.11
N VAL A 7 -10.90 -5.62 14.25
CA VAL A 7 -11.99 -6.06 15.14
C VAL A 7 -11.69 -5.63 16.59
N SER A 8 -10.46 -5.85 17.05
CA SER A 8 -10.04 -5.41 18.39
C SER A 8 -10.10 -3.89 18.56
N ALA A 9 -9.72 -3.14 17.52
CA ALA A 9 -9.80 -1.68 17.51
C ALA A 9 -11.25 -1.18 17.60
N GLU A 10 -12.17 -1.80 16.89
CA GLU A 10 -13.60 -1.46 16.96
C GLU A 10 -14.19 -1.74 18.36
N LEU A 11 -13.82 -2.86 18.97
CA LEU A 11 -14.23 -3.17 20.33
C LEU A 11 -13.74 -2.13 21.33
N LEU A 12 -12.44 -1.77 21.28
CA LEU A 12 -11.86 -0.74 22.15
C LEU A 12 -12.51 0.64 21.93
N LYS A 13 -12.82 0.98 20.67
CA LYS A 13 -13.50 2.20 20.30
C LYS A 13 -14.91 2.24 20.92
N ASN A 14 -15.66 1.15 20.84
CA ASN A 14 -17.02 1.07 21.37
C ASN A 14 -17.09 1.23 22.90
N ILE A 15 -16.02 0.86 23.61
CA ILE A 15 -15.91 1.02 25.07
C ILE A 15 -15.08 2.24 25.48
N ASN A 16 -14.80 3.14 24.53
CA ASN A 16 -14.04 4.39 24.71
C ASN A 16 -12.64 4.20 25.33
N ILE A 17 -11.98 3.09 25.08
CA ILE A 17 -10.58 2.88 25.47
C ILE A 17 -9.67 3.39 24.34
N PRO A 18 -8.74 4.33 24.64
CA PRO A 18 -7.76 4.78 23.67
C PRO A 18 -6.89 3.62 23.17
N TYR A 19 -6.70 3.53 21.87
CA TYR A 19 -5.84 2.51 21.27
C TYR A 19 -5.01 3.09 20.13
N GLN A 20 -3.92 2.42 19.84
CA GLN A 20 -3.07 2.68 18.68
C GLN A 20 -2.81 1.35 17.97
N ILE A 21 -3.09 1.30 16.66
CA ILE A 21 -2.70 0.16 15.84
C ILE A 21 -1.26 0.39 15.39
N ASP A 22 -0.37 -0.52 15.75
CA ASP A 22 1.05 -0.44 15.42
C ASP A 22 1.36 -1.05 14.03
N GLU A 23 0.37 -1.18 13.19
CA GLU A 23 0.57 -1.39 11.76
C GLU A 23 0.73 -0.03 11.12
N GLY A 24 1.95 0.24 10.61
CA GLY A 24 2.15 1.40 9.77
C GLY A 24 1.15 1.34 8.61
N LYS A 25 0.37 2.40 8.41
CA LYS A 25 -0.56 2.45 7.28
C LYS A 25 0.23 2.37 5.99
N SER A 26 -0.10 1.40 5.14
CA SER A 26 0.54 1.24 3.85
C SER A 26 0.30 2.46 2.96
N ILE A 27 1.33 2.95 2.27
CA ILE A 27 1.17 4.03 1.27
C ILE A 27 0.16 3.64 0.19
N PHE A 28 0.02 2.36 -0.12
CA PHE A 28 -0.93 1.84 -1.10
C PHE A 28 -2.40 1.87 -0.63
N SER A 29 -2.66 2.19 0.63
CA SER A 29 -3.99 2.46 1.16
C SER A 29 -4.30 3.97 1.30
N ILE A 30 -3.33 4.84 1.00
CA ILE A 30 -3.45 6.30 1.15
C ILE A 30 -3.70 6.93 -0.21
N ARG A 31 -4.81 7.64 -0.35
CA ARG A 31 -5.25 8.20 -1.63
C ARG A 31 -4.19 9.07 -2.32
N ALA A 32 -3.50 9.94 -1.58
CA ALA A 32 -2.46 10.78 -2.13
C ALA A 32 -1.30 9.95 -2.73
N SER A 33 -0.86 8.93 -2.01
CA SER A 33 0.25 8.06 -2.45
C SER A 33 -0.13 7.25 -3.69
N ILE A 34 -1.36 6.72 -3.74
CA ILE A 34 -1.88 5.97 -4.90
C ILE A 34 -1.93 6.89 -6.15
N LEU A 35 -2.39 8.12 -6.01
CA LEU A 35 -2.41 9.06 -7.14
C LEU A 35 -1.01 9.40 -7.61
N ILE A 36 -0.06 9.64 -6.71
CA ILE A 36 1.35 9.84 -7.09
C ILE A 36 1.87 8.64 -7.86
N TYR A 37 1.65 7.42 -7.35
CA TYR A 37 2.06 6.19 -8.04
C TYR A 37 1.45 6.08 -9.45
N PHE A 38 0.16 6.43 -9.64
CA PHE A 38 -0.46 6.42 -10.97
C PHE A 38 0.20 7.42 -11.91
N TYR A 39 0.52 8.64 -11.43
CA TYR A 39 1.26 9.62 -12.23
C TYR A 39 2.65 9.11 -12.62
N LEU A 40 3.41 8.56 -11.68
CA LEU A 40 4.74 8.02 -11.94
C LEU A 40 4.70 6.87 -12.95
N LYS A 41 3.72 5.98 -12.80
CA LYS A 41 3.51 4.87 -13.73
C LYS A 41 3.13 5.34 -15.12
N ALA A 42 2.26 6.34 -15.21
CA ALA A 42 1.88 6.95 -16.46
C ALA A 42 3.06 7.63 -17.18
N LEU A 43 3.92 8.33 -16.43
CA LEU A 43 5.13 8.95 -16.97
C LEU A 43 6.16 7.93 -17.46
N ASN A 44 6.21 6.74 -16.83
CA ASN A 44 7.18 5.73 -17.16
C ASN A 44 6.91 5.06 -18.52
N ASN A 45 5.68 4.62 -18.78
CA ASN A 45 5.37 3.86 -19.99
C ASN A 45 4.04 4.21 -20.67
N HIS A 46 3.28 5.17 -20.14
CA HIS A 46 1.97 5.58 -20.64
C HIS A 46 0.90 4.47 -20.73
N LEU A 47 1.23 3.26 -20.27
CA LEU A 47 0.36 2.10 -20.33
C LEU A 47 -0.29 1.88 -18.98
N LEU A 48 -1.48 2.41 -18.81
CA LEU A 48 -2.28 2.21 -17.60
C LEU A 48 -3.46 1.29 -17.89
N SER A 49 -3.70 0.34 -17.00
CA SER A 49 -4.97 -0.39 -16.99
C SER A 49 -6.14 0.57 -16.76
N SER A 50 -7.32 0.21 -17.25
CA SER A 50 -8.51 1.08 -17.23
C SER A 50 -8.86 1.59 -15.83
N ASP A 51 -8.68 0.78 -14.80
CA ASP A 51 -8.89 1.15 -13.39
C ASP A 51 -7.92 2.23 -12.90
N LYS A 52 -6.63 2.12 -13.25
CA LYS A 52 -5.60 3.10 -12.89
C LYS A 52 -5.79 4.40 -13.69
N LEU A 53 -6.13 4.29 -14.96
CA LEU A 53 -6.46 5.43 -15.81
C LEU A 53 -7.70 6.16 -15.28
N PHE A 54 -8.72 5.43 -14.85
CA PHE A 54 -9.89 5.99 -14.17
C PHE A 54 -9.47 6.78 -12.92
N GLY A 55 -8.65 6.18 -12.06
CA GLY A 55 -8.15 6.83 -10.85
C GLY A 55 -7.35 8.09 -11.15
N LEU A 56 -6.53 8.10 -12.19
CA LEU A 56 -5.72 9.24 -12.60
C LEU A 56 -6.56 10.38 -13.17
N MET A 57 -7.44 10.09 -14.13
CA MET A 57 -8.14 11.10 -14.93
C MET A 57 -9.36 11.68 -14.24
N LEU A 58 -10.11 10.89 -13.48
CA LEU A 58 -11.34 11.33 -12.81
C LEU A 58 -11.13 11.80 -11.37
N SER A 59 -9.91 11.68 -10.84
CA SER A 59 -9.58 12.18 -9.52
C SER A 59 -9.15 13.63 -9.55
N GLU A 60 -9.47 14.36 -8.48
CA GLU A 60 -8.89 15.69 -8.26
C GLU A 60 -7.36 15.59 -8.13
N PRO A 61 -6.60 16.62 -8.55
CA PRO A 61 -7.09 17.94 -8.95
C PRO A 61 -7.53 18.07 -10.41
N PHE A 62 -7.14 17.17 -11.32
CA PHE A 62 -7.50 17.31 -12.73
C PHE A 62 -8.99 17.10 -13.01
N LYS A 63 -9.55 16.02 -12.49
CA LYS A 63 -10.96 15.66 -12.65
C LYS A 63 -11.52 15.96 -14.04
N LEU A 64 -11.12 15.15 -14.99
CA LEU A 64 -11.68 15.21 -16.34
C LEU A 64 -13.17 14.86 -16.32
N ASP A 65 -13.88 15.27 -17.35
CA ASP A 65 -15.28 14.92 -17.51
C ASP A 65 -15.40 13.41 -17.81
N LEU A 66 -16.46 12.79 -17.29
CA LEU A 66 -16.71 11.36 -17.50
C LEU A 66 -16.95 11.02 -18.98
N GLU A 67 -17.53 11.94 -19.75
CA GLU A 67 -17.75 11.75 -21.19
C GLU A 67 -16.42 11.71 -21.94
N ASP A 68 -15.49 12.61 -21.59
CA ASP A 68 -14.16 12.66 -22.18
C ASP A 68 -13.34 11.39 -21.83
N TYR A 69 -13.45 10.93 -20.59
CA TYR A 69 -12.85 9.67 -20.16
C TYR A 69 -13.42 8.46 -20.95
N ASN A 70 -14.73 8.39 -21.13
CA ASN A 70 -15.38 7.31 -21.87
C ASN A 70 -14.95 7.27 -23.35
N LYS A 71 -14.68 8.43 -23.97
CA LYS A 71 -14.12 8.48 -25.34
C LYS A 71 -12.74 7.79 -25.40
N ILE A 72 -11.89 8.04 -24.42
CA ILE A 72 -10.56 7.40 -24.35
C ILE A 72 -10.71 5.89 -24.17
N LEU A 73 -11.55 5.45 -23.25
CA LEU A 73 -11.79 4.01 -23.02
C LEU A 73 -12.33 3.31 -24.27
N HIS A 74 -13.31 3.90 -24.93
CA HIS A 74 -13.89 3.35 -26.15
C HIS A 74 -12.83 3.16 -27.25
N GLN A 75 -11.95 4.13 -27.42
CA GLN A 75 -10.85 4.04 -28.40
C GLN A 75 -9.80 3.00 -27.99
N GLN A 76 -9.52 2.82 -26.71
CA GLN A 76 -8.65 1.74 -26.24
C GLN A 76 -9.24 0.37 -26.56
N GLN A 77 -10.55 0.16 -26.37
CA GLN A 77 -11.24 -1.09 -26.66
C GLN A 77 -11.32 -1.41 -28.15
N LEU A 78 -11.38 -0.38 -29.01
CA LEU A 78 -11.39 -0.57 -30.46
C LEU A 78 -10.03 -1.00 -31.05
N ARG A 79 -8.94 -0.79 -30.31
CA ARG A 79 -7.62 -1.31 -30.68
C ARG A 79 -7.59 -2.81 -30.42
N LYS A 80 -7.71 -3.62 -31.50
CA LYS A 80 -7.84 -5.08 -31.49
C LYS A 80 -6.64 -5.87 -30.96
N ASN A 81 -5.59 -5.23 -30.49
CA ASN A 81 -4.46 -5.89 -29.86
C ASN A 81 -4.57 -5.68 -28.35
N ASP A 82 -4.43 -6.74 -27.58
CA ASP A 82 -4.49 -6.79 -26.11
C ASP A 82 -3.44 -5.90 -25.40
N GLU A 83 -2.70 -5.09 -26.11
CA GLU A 83 -1.76 -4.14 -25.52
C GLU A 83 -2.51 -2.85 -25.11
N PRO A 84 -2.40 -2.46 -23.84
CA PRO A 84 -2.95 -1.18 -23.38
C PRO A 84 -2.33 -0.05 -24.20
N GLY A 85 -3.18 0.66 -24.97
CA GLY A 85 -2.72 1.75 -25.82
C GLY A 85 -2.18 2.93 -25.01
N ASP A 86 -1.17 3.60 -25.53
CA ASP A 86 -0.67 4.86 -24.97
C ASP A 86 -1.81 5.89 -24.95
N PHE A 87 -2.34 6.16 -23.73
CA PHE A 87 -3.48 7.06 -23.55
C PHE A 87 -3.13 8.52 -23.90
N ILE A 88 -1.88 8.94 -23.80
CA ILE A 88 -1.42 10.28 -24.19
C ILE A 88 -1.54 10.44 -25.72
N SER A 89 -1.07 9.43 -26.47
CA SER A 89 -1.22 9.40 -27.92
C SER A 89 -2.70 9.39 -28.34
N LEU A 90 -3.53 8.64 -27.63
CA LEU A 90 -4.98 8.63 -27.85
C LEU A 90 -5.61 9.99 -27.62
N MET A 91 -5.30 10.64 -26.50
CA MET A 91 -5.81 11.97 -26.19
C MET A 91 -5.39 13.02 -27.22
N SER A 92 -4.20 12.89 -27.80
CA SER A 92 -3.71 13.81 -28.82
C SER A 92 -4.40 13.65 -30.18
N THR A 93 -4.95 12.45 -30.47
CA THR A 93 -5.62 12.14 -31.76
C THR A 93 -7.12 12.34 -31.72
N LEU A 94 -7.73 12.37 -30.54
CA LEU A 94 -9.17 12.55 -30.38
C LEU A 94 -9.57 14.03 -30.49
N SER A 95 -10.78 14.27 -30.98
CA SER A 95 -11.42 15.57 -31.08
C SER A 95 -12.74 15.61 -30.32
N ASP A 96 -13.43 16.73 -30.38
CA ASP A 96 -14.76 16.94 -29.79
C ASP A 96 -14.81 16.71 -28.26
N TRP A 97 -13.78 17.18 -27.56
CA TRP A 97 -13.71 17.14 -26.12
C TRP A 97 -14.80 18.03 -25.50
N LYS A 98 -15.44 17.56 -24.44
CA LYS A 98 -16.37 18.36 -23.65
C LYS A 98 -15.66 19.51 -22.93
N ASN A 99 -14.43 19.27 -22.49
CA ASN A 99 -13.59 20.30 -21.90
C ASN A 99 -12.18 20.29 -22.52
N PRO A 100 -12.01 20.91 -23.72
CA PRO A 100 -10.75 20.93 -24.43
C PRO A 100 -9.60 21.55 -23.63
N GLN A 101 -9.89 22.58 -22.85
CA GLN A 101 -8.87 23.30 -22.07
C GLN A 101 -8.24 22.38 -21.00
N LYS A 102 -9.04 21.57 -20.31
CA LYS A 102 -8.54 20.61 -19.33
C LYS A 102 -7.68 19.51 -19.97
N ILE A 103 -8.09 19.06 -21.15
CA ILE A 103 -7.32 18.06 -21.91
C ILE A 103 -5.96 18.64 -22.30
N GLU A 104 -5.94 19.86 -22.83
CA GLU A 104 -4.71 20.52 -23.21
C GLU A 104 -3.78 20.77 -22.00
N GLU A 105 -4.34 21.22 -20.87
CA GLU A 105 -3.58 21.41 -19.62
C GLU A 105 -2.99 20.10 -19.13
N PHE A 106 -3.76 19.02 -19.17
CA PHE A 106 -3.31 17.68 -18.79
C PHE A 106 -2.16 17.22 -19.67
N LEU A 107 -2.29 17.31 -21.00
CA LEU A 107 -1.26 16.91 -21.95
C LEU A 107 0.02 17.73 -21.79
N LYS A 108 -0.07 19.06 -21.69
CA LYS A 108 1.08 19.93 -21.44
C LYS A 108 1.79 19.60 -20.13
N THR A 109 1.02 19.28 -19.09
CA THR A 109 1.59 18.91 -17.80
C THR A 109 2.36 17.58 -17.90
N PHE A 110 1.80 16.60 -18.60
CA PHE A 110 2.47 15.30 -18.81
C PHE A 110 3.73 15.42 -19.65
N GLU A 111 3.68 16.16 -20.75
CA GLU A 111 4.85 16.40 -21.62
C GLU A 111 5.99 17.05 -20.82
N TYR A 112 5.68 18.13 -20.10
CA TYR A 112 6.65 18.79 -19.22
C TYR A 112 7.25 17.82 -18.18
N LEU A 113 6.43 17.04 -17.49
CA LEU A 113 6.89 16.11 -16.47
C LEU A 113 7.75 14.98 -17.05
N LYS A 114 7.45 14.55 -18.27
CA LYS A 114 8.24 13.55 -19.00
C LYS A 114 9.65 14.08 -19.31
N GLU A 115 9.74 15.27 -19.86
CA GLU A 115 11.03 15.94 -20.13
C GLU A 115 11.81 16.19 -18.84
N TYR A 116 11.12 16.63 -17.78
CA TYR A 116 11.71 16.89 -16.48
C TYR A 116 12.29 15.60 -15.88
N SER A 117 11.56 14.48 -15.97
CA SER A 117 11.98 13.19 -15.42
C SER A 117 13.24 12.63 -16.09
N ALA A 118 13.48 12.94 -17.36
CA ALA A 118 14.64 12.47 -18.11
C ALA A 118 15.96 13.13 -17.68
N SER A 119 15.90 14.33 -17.09
CA SER A 119 17.07 15.15 -16.75
C SER A 119 17.29 15.39 -15.26
N ASN A 120 16.35 14.93 -14.42
CA ASN A 120 16.38 15.19 -12.99
C ASN A 120 16.43 13.89 -12.15
N SER A 121 16.84 14.05 -10.87
CA SER A 121 16.86 12.93 -9.93
C SER A 121 15.44 12.39 -9.67
N LEU A 122 15.35 11.11 -9.30
CA LEU A 122 14.09 10.46 -8.97
C LEU A 122 13.29 11.25 -7.91
N ARG A 123 13.97 11.65 -6.82
CA ARG A 123 13.34 12.47 -5.76
C ARG A 123 12.76 13.77 -6.32
N ASN A 124 13.51 14.48 -7.14
CA ASN A 124 13.06 15.74 -7.72
C ASN A 124 11.88 15.52 -8.68
N THR A 125 11.91 14.45 -9.46
CA THR A 125 10.79 14.05 -10.33
C THR A 125 9.52 13.80 -9.52
N VAL A 126 9.60 13.05 -8.41
CA VAL A 126 8.43 12.82 -7.54
C VAL A 126 7.90 14.13 -6.96
N VAL A 127 8.77 15.01 -6.48
CA VAL A 127 8.38 16.33 -5.96
C VAL A 127 7.73 17.20 -7.04
N GLU A 128 8.28 17.20 -8.24
CA GLU A 128 7.73 17.99 -9.35
C GLU A 128 6.36 17.46 -9.81
N VAL A 129 6.19 16.13 -9.85
CA VAL A 129 4.86 15.51 -10.09
C VAL A 129 3.85 16.03 -9.08
N ILE A 130 4.17 16.00 -7.79
CA ILE A 130 3.26 16.42 -6.72
C ILE A 130 2.88 17.91 -6.84
N ASN A 131 3.87 18.77 -7.15
CA ASN A 131 3.68 20.20 -7.25
C ASN A 131 2.92 20.57 -8.53
N ARG A 132 3.38 20.08 -9.67
CA ARG A 132 2.87 20.45 -10.98
C ARG A 132 1.45 19.96 -11.21
N THR A 133 1.10 18.79 -10.69
CA THR A 133 -0.27 18.27 -10.73
C THR A 133 -1.20 18.92 -9.71
N GLY A 134 -0.69 19.73 -8.78
CA GLY A 134 -1.48 20.36 -7.74
C GLY A 134 -1.92 19.44 -6.59
N LEU A 135 -1.42 18.19 -6.54
CA LEU A 135 -1.80 17.21 -5.51
C LEU A 135 -1.53 17.72 -4.10
N LEU A 136 -0.38 18.38 -3.86
CA LEU A 136 -0.06 18.92 -2.54
C LEU A 136 -1.12 19.95 -2.09
N THR A 137 -1.43 20.90 -2.96
CA THR A 137 -2.41 21.96 -2.68
C THR A 137 -3.81 21.39 -2.46
N TYR A 138 -4.19 20.41 -3.26
CA TYR A 138 -5.48 19.73 -3.13
C TYR A 138 -5.61 19.05 -1.77
N PHE A 139 -4.67 18.19 -1.39
CA PHE A 139 -4.73 17.45 -0.12
C PHE A 139 -4.50 18.35 1.10
N TYR A 140 -3.76 19.45 0.95
CA TYR A 140 -3.62 20.44 2.02
C TYR A 140 -4.93 21.17 2.32
N LYS A 141 -5.69 21.55 1.28
CA LYS A 141 -7.00 22.23 1.42
C LYS A 141 -8.12 21.29 1.88
N ASN A 142 -8.05 20.02 1.53
CA ASN A 142 -9.07 19.05 1.89
C ASN A 142 -8.89 18.60 3.35
N ARG A 143 -9.85 18.96 4.22
CA ARG A 143 -9.78 18.65 5.66
C ARG A 143 -9.91 17.15 5.95
N ASN A 144 -10.61 16.41 5.09
CA ASN A 144 -10.79 14.97 5.26
C ASN A 144 -9.46 14.23 5.03
N ASN A 145 -9.00 13.49 6.04
CA ASN A 145 -7.77 12.70 5.98
C ASN A 145 -6.51 13.51 5.60
N ARG A 146 -6.52 14.84 5.85
CA ARG A 146 -5.40 15.73 5.46
C ARG A 146 -4.06 15.24 6.00
N SER A 147 -3.97 15.01 7.31
CA SER A 147 -2.72 14.59 7.95
C SER A 147 -2.19 13.30 7.35
N GLU A 148 -3.05 12.32 7.14
CA GLU A 148 -2.71 11.05 6.54
C GLU A 148 -2.21 11.20 5.10
N ASN A 149 -2.91 11.97 4.27
CA ASN A 149 -2.50 12.21 2.88
C ASN A 149 -1.15 12.94 2.82
N LEU A 150 -0.91 13.93 3.68
CA LEU A 150 0.38 14.64 3.74
C LEU A 150 1.51 13.71 4.22
N LEU A 151 1.26 12.84 5.19
CA LEU A 151 2.22 11.81 5.59
C LEU A 151 2.52 10.82 4.47
N GLY A 152 1.51 10.40 3.72
CA GLY A 152 1.67 9.56 2.53
C GLY A 152 2.54 10.23 1.47
N ILE A 153 2.30 11.51 1.16
CA ILE A 153 3.14 12.30 0.25
C ILE A 153 4.59 12.33 0.74
N LYS A 154 4.81 12.67 2.02
CA LYS A 154 6.15 12.69 2.64
C LYS A 154 6.84 11.33 2.51
N LYS A 155 6.10 10.24 2.78
CA LYS A 155 6.66 8.88 2.70
C LYS A 155 7.06 8.49 1.28
N VAL A 156 6.26 8.79 0.26
CA VAL A 156 6.62 8.50 -1.13
C VAL A 156 7.88 9.28 -1.55
N ILE A 157 8.02 10.54 -1.14
CA ILE A 157 9.22 11.35 -1.42
C ILE A 157 10.45 10.74 -0.72
N SER A 158 10.32 10.34 0.55
CA SER A 158 11.40 9.70 1.30
C SER A 158 11.80 8.37 0.65
N GLU A 159 10.82 7.54 0.30
CA GLU A 159 11.05 6.24 -0.33
C GLU A 159 11.79 6.37 -1.66
N ALA A 160 11.40 7.33 -2.50
CA ALA A 160 12.11 7.62 -3.75
C ALA A 160 13.56 8.06 -3.51
N SER A 161 13.79 8.88 -2.48
CA SER A 161 15.14 9.30 -2.09
C SER A 161 15.99 8.13 -1.60
N ASP A 162 15.45 7.29 -0.73
CA ASP A 162 16.17 6.16 -0.15
C ASP A 162 16.43 5.07 -1.19
N PHE A 163 15.48 4.84 -2.10
CA PHE A 163 15.64 3.93 -3.23
C PHE A 163 16.80 4.35 -4.15
N GLN A 164 16.95 5.65 -4.44
CA GLN A 164 18.01 6.17 -5.29
C GLN A 164 19.39 6.18 -4.58
N LYS A 165 19.43 6.32 -3.24
CA LYS A 165 20.68 6.24 -2.48
C LYS A 165 21.36 4.87 -2.55
N LEU A 166 20.58 3.79 -2.74
CA LEU A 166 21.13 2.43 -2.86
C LEU A 166 21.94 2.27 -4.16
N ASP A 167 21.53 2.98 -5.21
CA ASP A 167 22.20 2.99 -6.49
C ASP A 167 21.78 4.24 -7.26
N LEU A 168 22.72 5.14 -7.51
CA LEU A 168 22.48 6.44 -8.16
C LEU A 168 22.03 6.31 -9.63
N THR A 169 22.23 5.15 -10.26
CA THR A 169 21.77 4.89 -11.64
C THR A 169 20.28 4.56 -11.71
N ARG A 170 19.64 4.31 -10.56
CA ARG A 170 18.20 3.98 -10.49
C ARG A 170 17.36 5.21 -10.77
N GLY A 171 16.62 5.14 -11.86
CA GLY A 171 15.69 6.19 -12.30
C GLY A 171 14.21 5.85 -12.05
N LEU A 172 13.35 6.61 -12.72
CA LEU A 172 11.89 6.48 -12.61
C LEU A 172 11.41 5.06 -12.95
N ASN A 173 11.94 4.44 -14.01
CA ASN A 173 11.55 3.09 -14.43
C ASN A 173 11.77 2.05 -13.31
N ASN A 174 12.98 2.06 -12.71
CA ASN A 174 13.31 1.13 -11.64
C ASN A 174 12.43 1.34 -10.39
N PHE A 175 12.10 2.59 -10.08
CA PHE A 175 11.24 2.90 -8.94
C PHE A 175 9.78 2.47 -9.16
N VAL A 176 9.24 2.70 -10.35
CA VAL A 176 7.90 2.23 -10.70
C VAL A 176 7.85 0.69 -10.64
N GLN A 177 8.86 0.00 -11.17
CA GLN A 177 8.95 -1.45 -11.06
C GLN A 177 9.01 -1.92 -9.61
N TYR A 178 9.81 -1.27 -8.76
CA TYR A 178 9.86 -1.56 -7.33
C TYR A 178 8.50 -1.41 -6.65
N LEU A 179 7.74 -0.33 -6.96
CA LEU A 179 6.40 -0.13 -6.42
C LEU A 179 5.40 -1.19 -6.94
N ASP A 180 5.52 -1.58 -8.21
CA ASP A 180 4.71 -2.67 -8.80
C ASP A 180 5.02 -4.00 -8.10
N ASP A 181 6.29 -4.31 -7.87
CA ASP A 181 6.72 -5.53 -7.20
C ASP A 181 6.23 -5.58 -5.74
N CYS A 182 6.27 -4.44 -5.04
CA CYS A 182 5.70 -4.34 -3.70
C CYS A 182 4.20 -4.64 -3.70
N LEU A 183 3.45 -4.04 -4.64
CA LEU A 183 2.01 -4.28 -4.75
C LEU A 183 1.66 -5.72 -5.12
N ASN A 184 2.39 -6.31 -6.06
CA ASN A 184 2.11 -7.67 -6.56
C ASN A 184 2.46 -8.76 -5.54
N ASN A 185 3.39 -8.48 -4.62
CA ASN A 185 3.85 -9.42 -3.59
C ASN A 185 3.33 -9.09 -2.20
N ASP A 186 2.34 -8.21 -2.06
CA ASP A 186 1.78 -7.77 -0.77
C ASP A 186 2.84 -7.22 0.21
N ILE A 187 3.89 -6.58 -0.32
CA ILE A 187 4.93 -5.93 0.47
C ILE A 187 4.48 -4.51 0.79
N ASP A 188 4.25 -4.23 2.06
CA ASP A 188 3.80 -2.91 2.49
C ASP A 188 4.97 -1.94 2.70
N ILE A 189 4.90 -0.80 2.03
CA ILE A 189 5.68 0.39 2.36
C ILE A 189 4.85 1.21 3.35
N THR A 190 5.19 1.15 4.63
CA THR A 190 4.40 1.77 5.69
C THR A 190 4.85 3.18 6.01
N LEU A 191 3.92 4.02 6.48
CA LEU A 191 4.25 5.31 7.07
C LEU A 191 5.21 5.12 8.24
N ASP A 192 6.15 6.07 8.41
CA ASP A 192 7.00 6.10 9.57
C ASP A 192 6.14 6.29 10.83
N LYS A 193 6.48 5.56 11.87
CA LYS A 193 5.75 5.61 13.14
C LYS A 193 6.06 6.92 13.86
N ASP A 194 5.34 7.97 13.50
CA ASP A 194 5.38 9.22 14.29
C ASP A 194 4.43 9.08 15.47
N THR A 195 5.01 9.04 16.66
CA THR A 195 4.39 9.17 17.99
C THR A 195 3.64 7.94 18.53
N VAL A 196 4.25 7.33 19.53
CA VAL A 196 3.54 6.48 20.50
C VAL A 196 2.49 7.34 21.21
N VAL A 197 1.21 7.03 21.02
CA VAL A 197 0.15 7.68 21.80
C VAL A 197 0.29 7.22 23.24
N GLN A 198 0.59 8.16 24.13
CA GLN A 198 0.67 7.86 25.57
C GLN A 198 -0.70 7.43 26.11
N ASN A 199 -0.71 6.46 27.01
CA ASN A 199 -1.94 5.92 27.63
C ASN A 199 -2.94 5.31 26.64
N ALA A 200 -2.47 4.60 25.63
CA ALA A 200 -3.30 3.88 24.67
C ALA A 200 -2.91 2.40 24.61
N VAL A 201 -3.91 1.54 24.40
CA VAL A 201 -3.67 0.11 24.14
C VAL A 201 -2.96 -0.02 22.79
N GLN A 202 -1.81 -0.70 22.77
CA GLN A 202 -1.04 -0.94 21.57
C GLN A 202 -1.52 -2.22 20.91
N LEU A 203 -2.15 -2.10 19.74
CA LEU A 203 -2.56 -3.25 18.91
C LEU A 203 -1.48 -3.51 17.87
N MET A 204 -0.91 -4.69 17.86
CA MET A 204 0.19 -5.03 16.94
C MET A 204 0.23 -6.51 16.59
N THR A 205 0.95 -6.83 15.53
CA THR A 205 1.26 -8.22 15.18
C THR A 205 2.42 -8.75 16.03
N TYR A 206 2.59 -10.08 16.08
CA TYR A 206 3.74 -10.70 16.75
C TYR A 206 5.08 -10.17 16.22
N HIS A 207 5.22 -10.03 14.91
CA HIS A 207 6.42 -9.45 14.29
C HIS A 207 6.61 -7.98 14.68
N GLY A 208 5.52 -7.21 14.74
CA GLY A 208 5.57 -5.80 15.15
C GLY A 208 5.96 -5.60 16.62
N SER A 209 5.79 -6.63 17.46
CA SER A 209 6.16 -6.60 18.88
C SER A 209 7.64 -6.95 19.13
N LYS A 210 8.37 -7.42 18.13
CA LYS A 210 9.78 -7.81 18.29
C LYS A 210 10.63 -6.63 18.77
N GLY A 211 11.39 -6.86 19.84
CA GLY A 211 12.25 -5.83 20.44
C GLY A 211 11.55 -4.84 21.37
N ARG A 212 10.24 -5.02 21.63
CA ARG A 212 9.46 -4.22 22.59
C ARG A 212 9.10 -5.01 23.81
N GLU A 213 8.75 -4.34 24.89
CA GLU A 213 8.28 -4.94 26.15
C GLU A 213 7.13 -4.10 26.69
N PHE A 214 6.14 -4.76 27.32
CA PHE A 214 4.94 -4.14 27.86
C PHE A 214 4.65 -4.69 29.25
N GLU A 215 4.10 -3.86 30.12
CA GLU A 215 3.72 -4.28 31.47
C GLU A 215 2.68 -5.42 31.42
N TYR A 216 1.72 -5.30 30.52
CA TYR A 216 0.62 -6.25 30.31
C TYR A 216 0.53 -6.61 28.84
N VAL A 217 0.45 -7.91 28.54
CA VAL A 217 0.25 -8.41 27.18
C VAL A 217 -0.98 -9.28 27.13
N TYR A 218 -1.80 -9.07 26.11
CA TYR A 218 -3.00 -9.84 25.83
C TYR A 218 -2.86 -10.50 24.46
N LEU A 219 -2.88 -11.84 24.42
CA LEU A 219 -2.84 -12.64 23.18
C LEU A 219 -4.21 -13.29 22.97
N PRO A 220 -5.10 -12.65 22.18
CA PRO A 220 -6.42 -13.18 21.91
C PRO A 220 -6.40 -14.26 20.83
N ASN A 221 -7.47 -15.05 20.79
CA ASN A 221 -7.79 -15.96 19.68
C ASN A 221 -6.70 -17.01 19.40
N LEU A 222 -6.21 -17.66 20.47
CA LEU A 222 -5.24 -18.76 20.37
C LEU A 222 -5.96 -20.07 20.00
N VAL A 223 -6.37 -20.19 18.74
CA VAL A 223 -7.07 -21.37 18.20
C VAL A 223 -6.30 -21.94 17.02
N ALA A 224 -6.24 -23.28 16.92
CA ALA A 224 -5.46 -23.98 15.90
C ALA A 224 -5.77 -23.49 14.47
N SER A 225 -7.06 -23.27 14.14
CA SER A 225 -7.48 -22.79 12.82
C SER A 225 -6.90 -21.42 12.42
N SER A 226 -6.57 -20.57 13.39
CA SER A 226 -5.93 -19.28 13.15
C SER A 226 -4.44 -19.42 12.80
N TRP A 227 -3.81 -20.50 13.24
CA TRP A 227 -2.39 -20.80 13.06
C TRP A 227 -2.14 -21.70 11.86
N GLU A 228 -3.02 -22.67 11.58
CA GLU A 228 -2.91 -23.59 10.43
C GLU A 228 -2.87 -22.87 9.07
N ASN A 229 -3.60 -21.75 8.96
CA ASN A 229 -3.65 -20.92 7.75
C ASN A 229 -2.57 -19.82 7.72
N PHE A 230 -1.53 -19.93 8.53
CA PHE A 230 -0.43 -18.99 8.52
C PHE A 230 0.44 -19.22 7.27
N LYS A 231 0.48 -18.23 6.39
CA LYS A 231 1.41 -18.20 5.25
C LYS A 231 2.67 -17.47 5.71
N MET A 232 3.82 -18.12 5.59
CA MET A 232 5.10 -17.48 5.88
C MET A 232 5.37 -16.36 4.86
N PRO A 233 5.71 -15.14 5.31
CA PRO A 233 6.18 -14.10 4.39
C PRO A 233 7.47 -14.56 3.72
N GLY A 234 7.52 -14.55 2.38
CA GLY A 234 8.73 -14.87 1.63
C GLY A 234 8.95 -16.35 1.33
N GLU A 235 7.92 -17.18 1.41
CA GLU A 235 7.96 -18.49 0.77
C GLU A 235 8.07 -18.30 -0.75
N TYR A 236 9.31 -18.03 -1.20
CA TYR A 236 9.65 -18.31 -2.59
C TYR A 236 9.53 -19.82 -2.75
N LYS A 237 8.61 -20.28 -3.60
CA LYS A 237 8.61 -21.64 -4.10
C LYS A 237 9.90 -21.82 -4.93
N LEU A 238 11.01 -22.01 -4.26
CA LEU A 238 12.15 -22.64 -4.88
C LEU A 238 11.73 -24.06 -5.25
N ILE A 239 12.15 -24.50 -6.42
CA ILE A 239 11.91 -25.83 -7.00
C ILE A 239 12.22 -27.01 -6.01
N THR A 240 12.78 -26.70 -4.86
CA THR A 240 13.11 -27.62 -3.78
C THR A 240 11.91 -28.06 -2.91
N ASP A 241 10.74 -27.40 -3.01
CA ASP A 241 9.58 -27.77 -2.19
C ASP A 241 8.88 -29.07 -2.67
N GLU A 242 9.20 -29.54 -3.87
CA GLU A 242 8.74 -30.86 -4.34
C GLU A 242 9.54 -32.04 -3.75
N VAL A 243 10.65 -31.79 -3.08
CA VAL A 243 11.58 -32.81 -2.58
C VAL A 243 11.49 -33.01 -1.07
N LEU A 244 10.93 -32.04 -0.32
CA LEU A 244 10.72 -32.19 1.12
C LEU A 244 9.51 -33.08 1.38
N GLU A 245 9.70 -34.15 2.15
CA GLU A 245 8.59 -34.95 2.63
C GLU A 245 7.61 -34.05 3.39
N LYS A 246 6.30 -34.30 3.22
CA LYS A 246 5.23 -33.48 3.84
C LYS A 246 5.42 -33.26 5.35
N ASP A 247 6.01 -34.23 6.01
CA ASP A 247 6.27 -34.20 7.45
C ASP A 247 7.35 -33.18 7.83
N GLU A 248 8.41 -33.03 7.04
CA GLU A 248 9.46 -32.04 7.29
C GLU A 248 8.96 -30.59 7.07
N ALA A 249 8.13 -30.37 6.05
CA ALA A 249 7.51 -29.08 5.79
C ALA A 249 6.56 -28.67 6.93
N GLN A 250 5.79 -29.62 7.48
CA GLN A 250 4.90 -29.37 8.62
C GLN A 250 5.70 -29.09 9.89
N LEU A 251 6.74 -29.86 10.20
CA LEU A 251 7.61 -29.61 11.36
C LEU A 251 8.30 -28.26 11.31
N LYS A 252 8.73 -27.82 10.13
CA LYS A 252 9.30 -26.49 9.92
C LYS A 252 8.27 -25.40 10.20
N LYS A 253 7.05 -25.56 9.70
CA LYS A 253 5.94 -24.63 9.93
C LYS A 253 5.60 -24.52 11.42
N ASP A 254 5.48 -25.63 12.11
CA ASP A 254 5.18 -25.67 13.54
C ASP A 254 6.29 -25.02 14.36
N SER A 255 7.55 -25.23 14.00
CA SER A 255 8.70 -24.56 14.62
C SER A 255 8.64 -23.03 14.47
N GLU A 256 8.28 -22.52 13.29
CA GLU A 256 8.14 -21.06 13.08
C GLU A 256 6.96 -20.48 13.85
N LEU A 257 5.85 -21.20 13.93
CA LEU A 257 4.69 -20.78 14.73
C LEU A 257 5.02 -20.73 16.22
N LEU A 258 5.75 -21.71 16.74
CA LEU A 258 6.23 -21.69 18.12
C LEU A 258 7.18 -20.52 18.39
N LYS A 259 8.06 -20.17 17.46
CA LYS A 259 8.94 -19.00 17.59
C LYS A 259 8.13 -17.70 17.64
N LEU A 260 7.06 -17.57 16.83
CA LEU A 260 6.17 -16.41 16.87
C LEU A 260 5.43 -16.32 18.22
N LEU A 261 4.89 -17.43 18.68
CA LEU A 261 4.21 -17.47 19.98
C LEU A 261 5.17 -17.09 21.11
N PHE A 262 6.39 -17.63 21.09
CA PHE A 262 7.45 -17.29 22.04
C PHE A 262 7.75 -15.78 22.02
N VAL A 263 7.85 -15.16 20.85
CA VAL A 263 8.01 -13.71 20.74
C VAL A 263 6.88 -12.97 21.45
N GLY A 264 5.62 -13.35 21.23
CA GLY A 264 4.47 -12.71 21.88
C GLY A 264 4.49 -12.85 23.40
N ILE A 265 4.72 -14.07 23.89
CA ILE A 265 4.75 -14.38 25.33
C ILE A 265 5.85 -13.60 26.05
N THR A 266 7.03 -13.54 25.46
CA THR A 266 8.19 -12.86 26.05
C THR A 266 8.11 -11.33 26.03
N ARG A 267 7.04 -10.76 25.50
CA ARG A 267 6.82 -9.29 25.53
C ARG A 267 6.26 -8.80 26.87
N ALA A 268 5.70 -9.70 27.68
CA ALA A 268 5.10 -9.35 28.96
C ALA A 268 6.15 -9.22 30.07
N LYS A 269 6.14 -8.06 30.77
CA LYS A 269 6.96 -7.84 31.97
C LYS A 269 6.27 -8.32 33.24
N HIS A 270 4.97 -8.01 33.38
CA HIS A 270 4.22 -8.33 34.59
C HIS A 270 3.20 -9.43 34.38
N SER A 271 2.29 -9.26 33.41
CA SER A 271 1.20 -10.22 33.24
C SER A 271 0.93 -10.51 31.77
N LEU A 272 0.69 -11.77 31.50
CA LEU A 272 0.30 -12.30 30.20
C LEU A 272 -1.11 -12.88 30.30
N PHE A 273 -2.00 -12.42 29.40
CA PHE A 273 -3.35 -12.92 29.29
C PHE A 273 -3.50 -13.68 27.96
N LEU A 274 -3.94 -14.92 28.05
CA LEU A 274 -4.18 -15.76 26.89
C LEU A 274 -5.68 -16.04 26.82
N SER A 275 -6.27 -15.91 25.64
CA SER A 275 -7.66 -16.28 25.44
C SER A 275 -7.88 -17.04 24.14
N PHE A 276 -8.85 -17.91 24.16
CA PHE A 276 -9.32 -18.70 23.03
C PHE A 276 -10.83 -18.80 23.03
N SER A 277 -11.41 -19.19 21.92
CA SER A 277 -12.84 -19.44 21.79
C SER A 277 -13.08 -20.93 21.51
N ASP A 278 -13.93 -21.58 22.31
CA ASP A 278 -14.31 -22.98 22.09
C ASP A 278 -15.19 -23.16 20.86
N ASN A 279 -15.85 -22.09 20.42
CA ASN A 279 -16.82 -22.16 19.34
C ASN A 279 -16.70 -20.95 18.41
N ASN A 280 -16.69 -21.18 17.11
CA ASN A 280 -16.76 -20.14 16.10
C ASN A 280 -17.87 -20.48 15.11
N ASN A 281 -18.95 -19.67 15.08
CA ASN A 281 -20.12 -19.89 14.22
C ASN A 281 -20.71 -21.31 14.32
N GLY A 282 -20.77 -21.87 15.54
CA GLY A 282 -21.34 -23.19 15.79
C GLY A 282 -20.41 -24.38 15.49
N LYS A 283 -19.15 -24.11 15.14
CA LYS A 283 -18.11 -25.15 14.97
C LYS A 283 -17.18 -25.15 16.17
N SER A 284 -16.97 -26.32 16.77
CA SER A 284 -15.96 -26.52 17.83
C SER A 284 -14.57 -26.19 17.31
N GLN A 285 -13.79 -25.48 18.11
CA GLN A 285 -12.41 -25.10 17.79
C GLN A 285 -11.44 -25.94 18.61
N GLN A 286 -10.31 -26.31 18.04
CA GLN A 286 -9.18 -26.90 18.77
C GLN A 286 -8.25 -25.78 19.24
N ILE A 287 -7.72 -25.95 20.45
CA ILE A 287 -6.74 -25.05 21.07
C ILE A 287 -5.34 -25.44 20.62
#